data_cc5bc0b6d433181c6438379d84c3edff
#
_entry.id   cc5bc0b6d433181c6438379d84c3edff
#
_cell.length_a   1.000
_cell.length_b   1.000
_cell.length_c   1.000
_cell.angle_alpha   90.00
_cell.angle_beta   90.00
_cell.angle_gamma   90.00
#
_symmetry.space_group_name_H-M   'P 1'
#
loop_
_entity.id
_entity.type
_entity.pdbx_description
1 polymer ?
#
loop_
_entity_poly.entity_id
_entity_poly.type
_entity_poly.pdbx_seq_one_letter_code
_entity_poly.pdbx_strand_id
1 'polypeptide(L)'
;MNQSGPSTNYEQAVQLLQKAYAAFNARQIDNVLLLMQSDVSWPNGWEGGYVHGHDEVRAYWERQWAAIDPHVEPVGFTQLPDGRMQVKVHQLVKDMQGNVILDGPVLHIYTIDDGLVRSMEIH
;
A
#
# COMPACT_ATOMS: atom_id res chain seq x y z
N MET A 1 6.99 -28.65 13.57
CA MET A 1 6.64 -28.23 13.44
C MET A 1 6.01 -27.46 13.00
N ASN A 2 5.74 -27.22 12.69
CA ASN A 2 5.22 -26.56 12.38
C ASN A 2 4.52 -25.61 12.45
N GLN A 3 4.60 -25.18 12.32
CA GLN A 3 4.04 -24.19 12.47
C GLN A 3 3.28 -23.61 11.49
N SER A 4 2.60 -23.92 10.91
CA SER A 4 1.66 -23.31 10.02
C SER A 4 0.47 -22.92 10.80
N GLY A 5 -0.22 -21.86 10.40
CA GLY A 5 -1.38 -21.41 11.14
C GLY A 5 -1.57 -19.91 10.99
N PRO A 6 -2.52 -19.31 11.74
CA PRO A 6 -2.84 -17.89 11.59
C PRO A 6 -1.65 -16.97 11.76
N SER A 7 -0.75 -17.26 12.73
CA SER A 7 0.40 -16.41 12.94
C SER A 7 1.34 -16.43 11.74
N THR A 8 1.50 -17.58 11.06
CA THR A 8 2.30 -17.67 9.86
C THR A 8 1.73 -16.83 8.74
N ASN A 9 0.41 -16.89 8.55
CA ASN A 9 -0.26 -16.09 7.54
C ASN A 9 -0.15 -14.60 7.84
N TYR A 10 -0.29 -14.24 9.11
CA TYR A 10 -0.13 -12.87 9.54
C TYR A 10 1.28 -12.37 9.26
N GLU A 11 2.29 -13.15 9.62
CA GLU A 11 3.68 -12.76 9.41
C GLU A 11 4.00 -12.59 7.94
N GLN A 12 3.49 -13.48 7.08
CA GLN A 12 3.68 -13.36 5.64
C GLN A 12 3.03 -12.11 5.09
N ALA A 13 1.83 -11.79 5.57
CA ALA A 13 1.13 -10.57 5.14
C ALA A 13 1.90 -9.32 5.57
N VAL A 14 2.41 -9.29 6.79
CA VAL A 14 3.21 -8.16 7.27
C VAL A 14 4.45 -7.98 6.42
N GLN A 15 5.17 -9.07 6.11
CA GLN A 15 6.37 -9.00 5.29
C GLN A 15 6.07 -8.51 3.88
N LEU A 16 4.98 -8.98 3.29
CA LEU A 16 4.53 -8.54 1.97
C LEU A 16 4.29 -7.02 1.97
N LEU A 17 3.55 -6.54 2.96
CA LEU A 17 3.20 -5.13 3.04
C LEU A 17 4.40 -4.25 3.36
N GLN A 18 5.30 -4.71 4.24
CA GLN A 18 6.54 -3.97 4.51
C GLN A 18 7.36 -3.78 3.24
N LYS A 19 7.46 -4.82 2.41
CA LYS A 19 8.16 -4.71 1.13
C LYS A 19 7.46 -3.71 0.21
N ALA A 20 6.13 -3.73 0.19
CA ALA A 20 5.36 -2.82 -0.67
C ALA A 20 5.59 -1.36 -0.27
N TYR A 21 5.54 -1.06 1.03
CA TYR A 21 5.78 0.31 1.49
C TYR A 21 7.22 0.76 1.19
N ALA A 22 8.19 -0.12 1.44
CA ALA A 22 9.59 0.21 1.16
C ALA A 22 9.81 0.50 -0.33
N ALA A 23 9.25 -0.33 -1.20
CA ALA A 23 9.39 -0.15 -2.64
C ALA A 23 8.67 1.13 -3.13
N PHE A 24 7.50 1.40 -2.58
CA PHE A 24 6.76 2.63 -2.91
C PHE A 24 7.59 3.86 -2.53
N ASN A 25 8.10 3.91 -1.31
CA ASN A 25 8.89 5.04 -0.84
C ASN A 25 10.19 5.20 -1.64
N ALA A 26 10.75 4.10 -2.14
CA ALA A 26 11.93 4.11 -2.99
C ALA A 26 11.59 4.37 -4.46
N ARG A 27 10.33 4.56 -4.80
CA ARG A 27 9.83 4.80 -6.17
C ARG A 27 10.11 3.64 -7.12
N GLN A 28 10.14 2.43 -6.59
CA GLN A 28 10.41 1.21 -7.36
C GLN A 28 9.08 0.60 -7.80
N ILE A 29 8.46 1.18 -8.80
CA ILE A 29 7.11 0.80 -9.25
C ILE A 29 7.03 -0.68 -9.60
N ASP A 30 7.99 -1.19 -10.38
CA ASP A 30 7.95 -2.58 -10.82
C ASP A 30 7.97 -3.54 -9.64
N ASN A 31 8.75 -3.22 -8.59
CA ASN A 31 8.82 -4.07 -7.42
C ASN A 31 7.50 -4.07 -6.65
N VAL A 32 6.82 -2.92 -6.57
CA VAL A 32 5.51 -2.86 -5.91
C VAL A 32 4.48 -3.66 -6.71
N LEU A 33 4.46 -3.51 -8.03
CA LEU A 33 3.48 -4.19 -8.87
C LEU A 33 3.62 -5.71 -8.81
N LEU A 34 4.84 -6.21 -8.63
CA LEU A 34 5.07 -7.65 -8.45
C LEU A 34 4.40 -8.20 -7.19
N LEU A 35 4.08 -7.35 -6.23
CA LEU A 35 3.41 -7.75 -4.98
C LEU A 35 1.90 -7.64 -5.08
N MET A 36 1.37 -7.24 -6.25
CA MET A 36 -0.05 -7.03 -6.49
C MET A 36 -0.58 -8.00 -7.53
N GLN A 37 -1.84 -8.38 -7.39
CA GLN A 37 -2.52 -9.18 -8.40
C GLN A 37 -2.66 -8.39 -9.70
N SER A 38 -2.75 -9.10 -10.82
CA SER A 38 -2.84 -8.45 -12.12
C SER A 38 -4.09 -7.59 -12.28
N ASP A 39 -5.14 -7.90 -11.52
CA ASP A 39 -6.41 -7.15 -11.54
C ASP A 39 -6.62 -6.36 -10.26
N VAL A 40 -5.53 -5.96 -9.60
CA VAL A 40 -5.60 -5.24 -8.33
C VAL A 40 -6.52 -4.02 -8.42
N SER A 41 -7.26 -3.75 -7.32
CA SER A 41 -8.06 -2.54 -7.18
C SER A 41 -7.37 -1.62 -6.18
N TRP A 42 -7.02 -0.43 -6.61
CA TRP A 42 -6.21 0.49 -5.80
C TRP A 42 -6.90 1.84 -5.69
N PRO A 43 -6.99 2.43 -4.47
CA PRO A 43 -7.67 3.72 -4.32
C PRO A 43 -6.80 4.83 -4.88
N ASN A 44 -7.45 5.74 -5.60
CA ASN A 44 -6.81 6.95 -6.08
C ASN A 44 -7.11 8.05 -5.07
N GLY A 45 -6.31 8.13 -4.01
CA GLY A 45 -6.52 9.08 -2.92
C GLY A 45 -6.21 10.51 -3.31
N TRP A 46 -5.61 10.73 -4.47
CA TRP A 46 -5.23 12.05 -4.95
C TRP A 46 -6.28 12.64 -5.88
N GLU A 47 -6.80 11.84 -6.82
CA GLU A 47 -7.76 12.31 -7.83
C GLU A 47 -9.19 11.81 -7.57
N GLY A 48 -9.35 10.84 -6.66
CA GLY A 48 -10.63 10.23 -6.34
C GLY A 48 -10.88 8.94 -7.11
N GLY A 49 -11.74 8.09 -6.54
CA GLY A 49 -12.10 6.83 -7.16
C GLY A 49 -11.04 5.76 -7.01
N TYR A 50 -11.02 4.82 -7.93
CA TYR A 50 -10.12 3.67 -7.93
C TYR A 50 -9.48 3.50 -9.30
N VAL A 51 -8.30 2.88 -9.31
CA VAL A 51 -7.64 2.41 -10.53
C VAL A 51 -7.52 0.90 -10.45
N HIS A 52 -7.50 0.24 -11.59
CA HIS A 52 -7.55 -1.22 -11.67
C HIS A 52 -6.43 -1.74 -12.57
N GLY A 53 -5.73 -2.77 -12.05
CA GLY A 53 -4.66 -3.43 -12.79
C GLY A 53 -3.35 -2.67 -12.75
N HIS A 54 -2.28 -3.38 -13.15
CA HIS A 54 -0.92 -2.85 -13.04
C HIS A 54 -0.71 -1.58 -13.88
N ASP A 55 -1.26 -1.54 -15.09
CA ASP A 55 -1.03 -0.40 -15.97
C ASP A 55 -1.67 0.88 -15.43
N GLU A 56 -2.89 0.78 -14.90
CA GLU A 56 -3.57 1.94 -14.32
C GLU A 56 -2.92 2.41 -13.03
N VAL A 57 -2.47 1.46 -12.19
CA VAL A 57 -1.76 1.82 -10.95
C VAL A 57 -0.46 2.53 -11.29
N ARG A 58 0.30 2.00 -12.26
CA ARG A 58 1.54 2.63 -12.71
C ARG A 58 1.30 4.05 -13.20
N ALA A 59 0.33 4.22 -14.07
CA ALA A 59 0.02 5.54 -14.62
C ALA A 59 -0.39 6.54 -13.53
N TYR A 60 -1.19 6.08 -12.56
CA TYR A 60 -1.61 6.91 -11.44
C TYR A 60 -0.41 7.36 -10.61
N TRP A 61 0.49 6.43 -10.23
CA TRP A 61 1.66 6.80 -9.42
C TRP A 61 2.63 7.70 -10.18
N GLU A 62 2.80 7.46 -11.46
CA GLU A 62 3.67 8.34 -12.28
C GLU A 62 3.13 9.77 -12.28
N ARG A 63 1.81 9.92 -12.43
CA ARG A 63 1.19 11.26 -12.35
C ARG A 63 1.34 11.88 -10.97
N GLN A 64 1.11 11.08 -9.93
CA GLN A 64 1.19 11.56 -8.55
C GLN A 64 2.59 12.01 -8.21
N TRP A 65 3.60 11.21 -8.54
CA TRP A 65 4.98 11.52 -8.20
C TRP A 65 5.57 12.65 -9.05
N ALA A 66 4.94 12.99 -10.16
CA ALA A 66 5.33 14.17 -10.94
C ALA A 66 4.83 15.46 -10.29
N ALA A 67 3.81 15.38 -9.45
CA ALA A 67 3.17 16.54 -8.85
C ALA A 67 3.49 16.71 -7.36
N ILE A 68 3.62 15.62 -6.62
CA ILE A 68 3.86 15.62 -5.18
C ILE A 68 4.87 14.54 -4.81
N ASP A 69 5.37 14.64 -3.56
CA ASP A 69 6.36 13.70 -3.02
C ASP A 69 5.76 13.04 -1.77
N PRO A 70 5.02 11.94 -1.93
CA PRO A 70 4.43 11.25 -0.79
C PRO A 70 5.40 10.25 -0.17
N HIS A 71 5.36 10.15 1.15
CA HIS A 71 6.07 9.14 1.92
C HIS A 71 5.08 8.49 2.88
N VAL A 72 5.07 7.17 2.94
CA VAL A 72 4.14 6.42 3.79
C VAL A 72 4.93 5.47 4.68
N GLU A 73 4.79 5.64 6.00
CA GLU A 73 5.51 4.85 6.98
C GLU A 73 4.53 3.95 7.72
N PRO A 74 4.60 2.63 7.57
CA PRO A 74 3.72 1.75 8.35
C PRO A 74 4.18 1.72 9.80
N VAL A 75 3.24 1.97 10.71
CA VAL A 75 3.55 2.03 12.14
C VAL A 75 2.81 0.96 12.95
N GLY A 76 1.90 0.21 12.37
CA GLY A 76 1.23 -0.88 13.04
C GLY A 76 0.43 -1.72 12.08
N PHE A 77 0.38 -3.03 12.34
CA PHE A 77 -0.34 -4.00 11.52
C PHE A 77 -1.32 -4.76 12.40
N THR A 78 -2.55 -4.92 11.95
CA THR A 78 -3.59 -5.66 12.66
C THR A 78 -4.36 -6.51 11.67
N GLN A 79 -4.49 -7.81 11.94
CA GLN A 79 -5.36 -8.66 11.12
C GLN A 79 -6.79 -8.51 11.62
N LEU A 80 -7.69 -8.18 10.70
CA LEU A 80 -9.11 -8.02 11.03
C LEU A 80 -9.81 -9.37 11.10
N PRO A 81 -10.99 -9.46 11.78
CA PRO A 81 -11.69 -10.74 11.91
C PRO A 81 -12.02 -11.41 10.58
N ASP A 82 -12.20 -10.65 9.51
CA ASP A 82 -12.50 -11.20 8.18
C ASP A 82 -11.24 -11.55 7.39
N GLY A 83 -10.06 -11.43 8.00
CA GLY A 83 -8.80 -11.80 7.38
C GLY A 83 -8.07 -10.65 6.68
N ARG A 84 -8.72 -9.50 6.49
CA ARG A 84 -8.05 -8.34 5.89
C ARG A 84 -6.99 -7.81 6.85
N MET A 85 -6.03 -7.08 6.29
CA MET A 85 -4.94 -6.47 7.07
C MET A 85 -5.15 -4.98 7.17
N GLN A 86 -5.22 -4.47 8.39
CA GLN A 86 -5.28 -3.04 8.65
C GLN A 86 -3.89 -2.54 8.98
N VAL A 87 -3.45 -1.49 8.30
CA VAL A 87 -2.15 -0.87 8.55
C VAL A 87 -2.38 0.56 9.01
N LYS A 88 -1.83 0.87 10.17
CA LYS A 88 -1.72 2.27 10.60
C LYS A 88 -0.51 2.87 9.91
N VAL A 89 -0.70 3.98 9.24
CA VAL A 89 0.34 4.60 8.43
C VAL A 89 0.50 6.05 8.85
N HIS A 90 1.74 6.50 8.98
CA HIS A 90 2.05 7.91 9.06
C HIS A 90 2.35 8.39 7.65
N GLN A 91 1.56 9.32 7.17
CA GLN A 91 1.65 9.85 5.82
C GLN A 91 2.25 11.25 5.86
N LEU A 92 3.31 11.46 5.12
CA LEU A 92 3.96 12.76 4.96
C LEU A 92 4.01 13.07 3.47
N VAL A 93 3.34 14.13 3.06
CA VAL A 93 3.33 14.53 1.65
C VAL A 93 3.91 15.92 1.54
N LYS A 94 4.86 16.08 0.63
CA LYS A 94 5.49 17.36 0.32
C LYS A 94 5.16 17.76 -1.11
N ASP A 95 5.18 19.07 -1.38
CA ASP A 95 5.15 19.53 -2.75
C ASP A 95 6.56 19.37 -3.37
N MET A 96 6.70 19.73 -4.63
CA MET A 96 7.98 19.56 -5.35
C MET A 96 9.04 20.55 -4.90
N GLN A 97 8.68 21.55 -4.09
CA GLN A 97 9.62 22.50 -3.47
C GLN A 97 10.04 22.08 -2.07
N GLY A 98 9.51 20.94 -1.58
CA GLY A 98 9.86 20.42 -0.26
C GLY A 98 8.96 20.92 0.87
N ASN A 99 7.91 21.66 0.57
CA ASN A 99 6.97 22.13 1.59
C ASN A 99 6.01 21.01 1.98
N VAL A 100 5.79 20.85 3.28
CA VAL A 100 4.84 19.85 3.78
C VAL A 100 3.43 20.33 3.51
N ILE A 101 2.65 19.53 2.78
CA ILE A 101 1.25 19.83 2.48
C ILE A 101 0.29 18.88 3.20
N LEU A 102 0.79 17.75 3.72
CA LEU A 102 -0.01 16.81 4.50
C LEU A 102 0.92 16.04 5.41
N ASP A 103 0.56 15.96 6.70
CA ASP A 103 1.33 15.20 7.70
C ASP A 103 0.35 14.68 8.72
N GLY A 104 0.14 13.35 8.74
CA GLY A 104 -0.79 12.79 9.70
C GLY A 104 -1.03 11.30 9.49
N PRO A 105 -1.91 10.74 10.33
CA PRO A 105 -2.22 9.31 10.27
C PRO A 105 -3.24 9.02 9.18
N VAL A 106 -3.16 7.79 8.66
CA VAL A 106 -4.16 7.24 7.74
C VAL A 106 -4.23 5.74 7.98
N LEU A 107 -5.39 5.14 7.73
CA LEU A 107 -5.54 3.69 7.78
C LEU A 107 -5.64 3.14 6.38
N HIS A 108 -4.88 2.08 6.12
CA HIS A 108 -4.97 1.33 4.89
C HIS A 108 -5.49 -0.07 5.23
N ILE A 109 -6.52 -0.53 4.53
CA ILE A 109 -7.06 -1.87 4.75
C ILE A 109 -6.87 -2.67 3.47
N TYR A 110 -6.14 -3.76 3.59
CA TYR A 110 -5.72 -4.59 2.45
C TYR A 110 -6.47 -5.89 2.41
N THR A 111 -6.90 -6.29 1.22
CA THR A 111 -7.30 -7.65 0.94
C THR A 111 -6.13 -8.33 0.24
N ILE A 112 -5.64 -9.43 0.83
CA ILE A 112 -4.54 -10.21 0.30
C ILE A 112 -5.07 -11.58 -0.07
N ASP A 113 -4.76 -12.04 -1.28
CA ASP A 113 -5.25 -13.30 -1.80
C ASP A 113 -4.12 -13.96 -2.58
N ASP A 114 -3.88 -15.25 -2.34
CA ASP A 114 -2.77 -15.99 -2.95
C ASP A 114 -1.41 -15.31 -2.75
N GLY A 115 -1.22 -14.69 -1.58
CA GLY A 115 0.05 -14.06 -1.24
C GLY A 115 0.33 -12.75 -1.95
N LEU A 116 -0.66 -12.17 -2.63
CA LEU A 116 -0.53 -10.90 -3.33
C LEU A 116 -1.64 -9.94 -2.92
N VAL A 117 -1.37 -8.65 -3.04
CA VAL A 117 -2.38 -7.62 -2.74
C VAL A 117 -3.44 -7.65 -3.83
N ARG A 118 -4.69 -7.84 -3.43
CA ARG A 118 -5.84 -7.82 -4.33
C ARG A 118 -6.51 -6.45 -4.36
N SER A 119 -6.60 -5.80 -3.19
CA SER A 119 -7.21 -4.48 -3.12
C SER A 119 -6.75 -3.77 -1.87
N MET A 120 -6.96 -2.46 -1.85
CA MET A 120 -6.69 -1.63 -0.69
C MET A 120 -7.78 -0.56 -0.58
N GLU A 121 -8.13 -0.21 0.66
CA GLU A 121 -9.06 0.87 0.96
C GLU A 121 -8.39 1.84 1.91
N ILE A 122 -8.66 3.12 1.73
CA ILE A 122 -8.17 4.17 2.63
C ILE A 122 -9.28 4.58 3.58
N HIS A 123 -8.95 4.65 4.87
CA HIS A 123 -9.93 5.05 5.90
C HIS A 123 -9.43 6.16 6.82
#